data_25f14998d013970a8b332b77785670f1
#
_entry.id   25f14998d013970a8b332b77785670f1
#
_cell.length_a   1.000
_cell.length_b   1.000
_cell.length_c   1.000
_cell.angle_alpha   90.00
_cell.angle_beta   90.00
_cell.angle_gamma   90.00
#
_symmetry.space_group_name_H-M   'P 1'
#
loop_
_entity.id
_entity.type
_entity.pdbx_description
1 polymer ?
#
loop_
_entity_poly.entity_id
_entity_poly.type
_entity_poly.pdbx_seq_one_letter_code
_entity_poly.pdbx_strand_id
1 'polypeptide(L)'
;MHGSGLTHIVWSLHEQFLTTAGYSVLSVDLPGHGNSEGPAIKSIEGISEWIKKSMEKLKINEISFMGHSQGCLVGLEFASRFPKLIKSLVLVGGSYELPVNPALIDYADGGDMKSVELMMKWGYEGVKKFIGGNPVQKIINSPR
;
A
#
# COMPACT_ATOMS: atom_id res chain seq x y z
N MET A 1 3.88 1.48 3.14
CA MET A 1 2.94 0.38 2.78
C MET A 1 2.01 0.85 1.68
N HIS A 2 2.02 0.18 0.52
CA HIS A 2 1.16 0.49 -0.62
C HIS A 2 -0.30 0.04 -0.40
N GLY A 3 -1.21 0.51 -1.25
CA GLY A 3 -2.61 0.09 -1.30
C GLY A 3 -2.83 -1.14 -2.18
N SER A 4 -4.10 -1.58 -2.28
CA SER A 4 -4.51 -2.73 -3.09
C SER A 4 -4.06 -2.60 -4.54
N GLY A 5 -3.53 -3.68 -5.12
CA GLY A 5 -3.08 -3.73 -6.51
C GLY A 5 -1.90 -2.83 -6.88
N LEU A 6 -1.23 -2.23 -5.88
CA LEU A 6 -0.08 -1.36 -6.06
C LEU A 6 1.21 -2.08 -5.63
N THR A 7 2.34 -1.38 -5.75
CA THR A 7 3.67 -1.83 -5.35
C THR A 7 4.43 -0.72 -4.60
N HIS A 8 5.63 -1.02 -4.10
CA HIS A 8 6.51 -0.04 -3.46
C HIS A 8 6.76 1.21 -4.31
N ILE A 9 6.67 1.12 -5.65
CA ILE A 9 6.94 2.22 -6.59
C ILE A 9 6.10 3.47 -6.30
N VAL A 10 4.91 3.33 -5.71
CA VAL A 10 4.07 4.49 -5.35
C VAL A 10 4.75 5.42 -4.33
N TRP A 11 5.77 4.94 -3.65
CA TRP A 11 6.52 5.68 -2.63
C TRP A 11 7.83 6.30 -3.12
N SER A 12 8.23 6.10 -4.39
CA SER A 12 9.56 6.48 -4.90
C SER A 12 9.94 7.94 -4.62
N LEU A 13 9.02 8.88 -4.80
CA LEU A 13 9.28 10.31 -4.53
C LEU A 13 9.37 10.59 -3.02
N HIS A 14 8.56 9.94 -2.23
CA HIS A 14 8.58 10.06 -0.76
C HIS A 14 9.85 9.44 -0.18
N GLU A 15 10.27 8.30 -0.72
CA GLU A 15 11.52 7.63 -0.34
C GLU A 15 12.72 8.54 -0.57
N GLN A 16 12.82 9.14 -1.75
CA GLN A 16 13.88 10.08 -2.07
C GLN A 16 13.87 11.29 -1.11
N PHE A 17 12.71 11.87 -0.85
CA PHE A 17 12.58 13.00 0.06
C PHE A 17 12.98 12.63 1.49
N LEU A 18 12.47 11.53 2.01
CA LEU A 18 12.74 11.09 3.38
C LEU A 18 14.19 10.68 3.59
N THR A 19 14.81 9.98 2.63
CA THR A 19 16.23 9.62 2.72
C THR A 19 17.13 10.84 2.67
N THR A 20 16.80 11.84 1.86
CA THR A 20 17.50 13.13 1.84
C THR A 20 17.36 13.86 3.18
N ALA A 21 16.23 13.70 3.86
CA ALA A 21 15.99 14.24 5.20
C ALA A 21 16.65 13.42 6.33
N GLY A 22 17.41 12.36 6.01
CA GLY A 22 18.18 11.55 6.98
C GLY A 22 17.41 10.37 7.58
N TYR A 23 16.26 10.02 7.04
CA TYR A 23 15.53 8.82 7.49
C TYR A 23 16.00 7.57 6.75
N SER A 24 16.04 6.44 7.45
CA SER A 24 16.11 5.12 6.82
C SER A 24 14.71 4.72 6.36
N VAL A 25 14.54 4.42 5.07
CA VAL A 25 13.24 4.10 4.48
C VAL A 25 13.23 2.65 4.00
N LEU A 26 12.14 1.96 4.29
CA LEU A 26 11.86 0.62 3.78
C LEU A 26 10.52 0.63 3.04
N SER A 27 10.58 0.60 1.73
CA SER A 27 9.42 0.47 0.84
C SER A 27 9.25 -1.00 0.46
N VAL A 28 8.18 -1.62 0.92
CA VAL A 28 7.96 -3.07 0.74
C VAL A 28 6.89 -3.35 -0.31
N ASP A 29 7.08 -4.42 -1.06
CA ASP A 29 6.02 -5.10 -1.78
C ASP A 29 5.41 -6.17 -0.87
N LEU A 30 4.09 -6.18 -0.74
CA LEU A 30 3.39 -7.23 -0.02
C LEU A 30 3.57 -8.58 -0.73
N PRO A 31 3.53 -9.72 -0.02
CA PRO A 31 3.54 -11.04 -0.66
C PRO A 31 2.53 -11.12 -1.80
N GLY A 32 2.95 -11.65 -2.94
CA GLY A 32 2.16 -11.73 -4.16
C GLY A 32 2.00 -10.40 -4.92
N HIS A 33 2.77 -9.36 -4.57
CA HIS A 33 2.78 -8.07 -5.27
C HIS A 33 4.21 -7.72 -5.69
N GLY A 34 4.33 -7.00 -6.81
CA GLY A 34 5.60 -6.48 -7.31
C GLY A 34 6.70 -7.56 -7.39
N ASN A 35 7.79 -7.35 -6.68
CA ASN A 35 8.93 -8.27 -6.64
C ASN A 35 8.86 -9.30 -5.49
N SER A 36 7.81 -9.26 -4.65
CA SER A 36 7.66 -10.20 -3.54
C SER A 36 6.99 -11.50 -3.96
N GLU A 37 7.64 -12.61 -3.66
CA GLU A 37 7.13 -13.96 -3.91
C GLU A 37 5.97 -14.33 -2.98
N GLY A 38 5.33 -15.45 -3.32
CA GLY A 38 4.30 -16.10 -2.52
C GLY A 38 2.88 -15.65 -2.87
N PRO A 39 1.90 -16.32 -2.29
CA PRO A 39 0.51 -15.92 -2.46
C PRO A 39 0.23 -14.63 -1.69
N ALA A 40 -0.71 -13.82 -2.20
CA ALA A 40 -1.21 -12.66 -1.49
C ALA A 40 -1.82 -13.04 -0.14
N ILE A 41 -1.55 -12.24 0.88
CA ILE A 41 -2.13 -12.42 2.21
C ILE A 41 -3.57 -11.89 2.17
N LYS A 42 -4.51 -12.71 2.62
CA LYS A 42 -5.96 -12.46 2.45
C LYS A 42 -6.63 -11.66 3.57
N SER A 43 -5.88 -11.23 4.60
CA SER A 43 -6.44 -10.46 5.72
C SER A 43 -5.51 -9.35 6.18
N ILE A 44 -6.08 -8.29 6.72
CA ILE A 44 -5.35 -7.14 7.27
C ILE A 44 -4.50 -7.60 8.47
N GLU A 45 -5.05 -8.47 9.31
CA GLU A 45 -4.36 -9.06 10.47
C GLU A 45 -3.15 -9.89 10.02
N GLY A 46 -3.31 -10.68 8.96
CA GLY A 46 -2.22 -11.48 8.39
C GLY A 46 -1.09 -10.60 7.83
N ILE A 47 -1.43 -9.49 7.18
CA ILE A 47 -0.44 -8.51 6.70
C ILE A 47 0.28 -7.88 7.90
N SER A 48 -0.45 -7.51 8.94
CA SER A 48 0.11 -6.94 10.17
C SER A 48 1.12 -7.90 10.83
N GLU A 49 0.79 -9.18 10.94
CA GLU A 49 1.71 -10.22 11.43
C GLU A 49 2.95 -10.41 10.52
N TRP A 50 2.74 -10.35 9.20
CA TRP A 50 3.86 -10.45 8.26
C TRP A 50 4.85 -9.29 8.42
N ILE A 51 4.35 -8.06 8.64
CA ILE A 51 5.19 -6.88 8.92
C ILE A 51 5.99 -7.12 10.20
N LYS A 52 5.33 -7.55 11.29
CA LYS A 52 6.01 -7.85 12.56
C LYS A 52 7.14 -8.86 12.37
N LYS A 53 6.88 -9.98 11.69
CA LYS A 53 7.89 -11.00 11.39
C LYS A 53 9.03 -10.46 10.51
N SER A 54 8.71 -9.57 9.58
CA SER A 54 9.72 -8.92 8.72
C SER A 54 10.62 -7.99 9.54
N MET A 55 10.05 -7.20 10.45
CA MET A 55 10.82 -6.36 11.38
C MET A 55 11.76 -7.19 12.25
N GLU A 56 11.28 -8.31 12.79
CA GLU A 56 12.08 -9.23 13.61
C GLU A 56 13.29 -9.77 12.82
N LYS A 57 13.07 -10.23 11.58
CA LYS A 57 14.14 -10.71 10.70
C LYS A 57 15.17 -9.62 10.38
N LEU A 58 14.71 -8.39 10.19
CA LEU A 58 15.55 -7.23 9.90
C LEU A 58 16.15 -6.59 11.15
N LYS A 59 15.82 -7.10 12.35
CA LYS A 59 16.22 -6.56 13.65
C LYS A 59 15.81 -5.10 13.83
N ILE A 60 14.63 -4.74 13.34
CA ILE A 60 14.01 -3.42 13.48
C ILE A 60 13.09 -3.45 14.70
N ASN A 61 13.37 -2.60 15.67
CA ASN A 61 12.63 -2.58 16.95
C ASN A 61 11.44 -1.63 16.96
N GLU A 62 11.46 -0.58 16.14
CA GLU A 62 10.42 0.44 16.10
C GLU A 62 10.41 1.09 14.71
N ILE A 63 9.22 1.44 14.23
CA ILE A 63 9.03 2.14 12.93
C ILE A 63 8.09 3.33 13.04
N SER A 64 8.31 4.32 12.17
CA SER A 64 7.26 5.22 11.71
C SER A 64 6.59 4.58 10.51
N PHE A 65 5.30 4.30 10.59
CA PHE A 65 4.55 3.61 9.56
C PHE A 65 3.82 4.61 8.66
N MET A 66 3.97 4.47 7.34
CA MET A 66 3.22 5.25 6.37
C MET A 66 2.40 4.29 5.50
N GLY A 67 1.07 4.44 5.51
CA GLY A 67 0.13 3.62 4.76
C GLY A 67 -0.70 4.43 3.77
N HIS A 68 -0.95 3.86 2.58
CA HIS A 68 -1.84 4.41 1.57
C HIS A 68 -3.03 3.47 1.33
N SER A 69 -4.25 4.02 1.32
CA SER A 69 -5.47 3.24 1.03
C SER A 69 -5.59 2.02 1.97
N GLN A 70 -5.61 0.80 1.45
CA GLN A 70 -5.56 -0.44 2.25
C GLN A 70 -4.41 -0.44 3.26
N GLY A 71 -3.27 0.15 2.92
CA GLY A 71 -2.13 0.29 3.83
C GLY A 71 -2.46 1.10 5.10
N CYS A 72 -3.51 1.94 5.07
CA CYS A 72 -4.00 2.64 6.26
C CYS A 72 -4.66 1.67 7.24
N LEU A 73 -5.48 0.74 6.75
CA LEU A 73 -6.10 -0.29 7.59
C LEU A 73 -5.05 -1.19 8.23
N VAL A 74 -4.03 -1.57 7.44
CA VAL A 74 -2.89 -2.35 7.96
C VAL A 74 -2.13 -1.58 9.04
N GLY A 75 -1.90 -0.29 8.84
CA GLY A 75 -1.22 0.55 9.83
C GLY A 75 -2.00 0.71 11.12
N LEU A 76 -3.32 0.87 11.04
CA LEU A 76 -4.21 0.94 12.22
C LEU A 76 -4.20 -0.40 12.98
N GLU A 77 -4.35 -1.52 12.28
CA GLU A 77 -4.29 -2.85 12.86
C GLU A 77 -2.93 -3.12 13.51
N PHE A 78 -1.83 -2.76 12.82
CA PHE A 78 -0.49 -2.92 13.34
C PHE A 78 -0.26 -2.09 14.62
N ALA A 79 -0.70 -0.82 14.63
CA ALA A 79 -0.58 0.04 15.79
C ALA A 79 -1.42 -0.45 16.98
N SER A 80 -2.61 -1.00 16.70
CA SER A 80 -3.48 -1.59 17.73
C SER A 80 -2.86 -2.84 18.37
N ARG A 81 -2.33 -3.75 17.55
CA ARG A 81 -1.77 -5.02 18.03
C ARG A 81 -0.38 -4.90 18.60
N PHE A 82 0.44 -4.02 18.05
CA PHE A 82 1.86 -3.87 18.38
C PHE A 82 2.25 -2.44 18.73
N PRO A 83 1.58 -1.79 19.70
CA PRO A 83 1.76 -0.36 19.98
C PRO A 83 3.21 0.00 20.38
N LYS A 84 3.98 -0.96 20.88
CA LYS A 84 5.39 -0.76 21.25
C LYS A 84 6.36 -0.78 20.07
N LEU A 85 5.91 -1.22 18.90
CA LEU A 85 6.72 -1.29 17.68
C LEU A 85 6.50 -0.09 16.76
N ILE A 86 5.58 0.81 17.11
CA ILE A 86 5.23 1.95 16.27
C ILE A 86 5.50 3.27 16.97
N LYS A 87 6.29 4.11 16.33
CA LYS A 87 6.63 5.46 16.80
C LYS A 87 5.63 6.50 16.32
N SER A 88 5.21 6.39 15.05
CA SER A 88 4.23 7.28 14.46
C SER A 88 3.51 6.59 13.31
N LEU A 89 2.30 7.07 13.00
CA LEU A 89 1.45 6.54 11.95
C LEU A 89 1.00 7.68 11.03
N VAL A 90 1.27 7.52 9.73
CA VAL A 90 0.83 8.43 8.67
C VAL A 90 -0.14 7.69 7.76
N LEU A 91 -1.35 8.19 7.64
CA LEU A 91 -2.43 7.61 6.85
C LEU A 91 -2.73 8.50 5.64
N VAL A 92 -2.55 7.95 4.44
CA VAL A 92 -2.71 8.68 3.18
C VAL A 92 -3.87 8.08 2.38
N GLY A 93 -4.89 8.89 2.12
CA GLY A 93 -6.04 8.48 1.29
C GLY A 93 -6.76 7.25 1.83
N GLY A 94 -6.91 7.14 3.14
CA GLY A 94 -7.57 6.04 3.81
C GLY A 94 -8.51 6.48 4.91
N SER A 95 -9.27 5.52 5.43
CA SER A 95 -10.19 5.65 6.55
C SER A 95 -10.04 4.45 7.47
N TYR A 96 -10.65 4.49 8.65
CA TYR A 96 -10.75 3.34 9.55
C TYR A 96 -11.62 2.20 8.96
N GLU A 97 -12.42 2.52 7.96
CA GLU A 97 -13.23 1.58 7.19
C GLU A 97 -13.16 1.94 5.71
N LEU A 98 -12.93 0.96 4.85
CA LEU A 98 -12.88 1.10 3.41
C LEU A 98 -13.87 0.11 2.78
N PRO A 99 -15.14 0.48 2.66
CA PRO A 99 -16.13 -0.38 2.01
C PRO A 99 -15.73 -0.62 0.55
N VAL A 100 -15.68 -1.89 0.14
CA VAL A 100 -15.34 -2.29 -1.21
C VAL A 100 -16.63 -2.56 -1.99
N ASN A 101 -16.73 -1.98 -3.18
CA ASN A 101 -17.86 -2.24 -4.07
C ASN A 101 -17.88 -3.72 -4.47
N PRO A 102 -19.01 -4.44 -4.31
CA PRO A 102 -19.12 -5.86 -4.66
C PRO A 102 -18.66 -6.18 -6.09
N ALA A 103 -19.00 -5.33 -7.07
CA ALA A 103 -18.57 -5.52 -8.45
C ALA A 103 -17.04 -5.50 -8.61
N LEU A 104 -16.32 -4.75 -7.76
CA LEU A 104 -14.86 -4.77 -7.77
C LEU A 104 -14.31 -6.10 -7.28
N ILE A 105 -14.94 -6.67 -6.25
CA ILE A 105 -14.57 -7.99 -5.71
C ILE A 105 -14.79 -9.06 -6.77
N ASP A 106 -15.97 -9.08 -7.41
CA ASP A 106 -16.31 -10.06 -8.43
C ASP A 106 -15.32 -10.03 -9.61
N TYR A 107 -14.95 -8.84 -10.10
CA TYR A 107 -13.95 -8.71 -11.16
C TYR A 107 -12.55 -9.14 -10.70
N ALA A 108 -12.18 -8.82 -9.47
CA ALA A 108 -10.87 -9.18 -8.92
C ALA A 108 -10.74 -10.70 -8.75
N ASP A 109 -11.77 -11.36 -8.24
CA ASP A 109 -11.82 -12.82 -8.07
C ASP A 109 -11.77 -13.56 -9.41
N GLY A 110 -12.37 -12.97 -10.46
CA GLY A 110 -12.29 -13.48 -11.83
C GLY A 110 -10.97 -13.18 -12.55
N GLY A 111 -10.06 -12.43 -11.94
CA GLY A 111 -8.82 -11.98 -12.57
C GLY A 111 -9.04 -10.98 -13.71
N ASP A 112 -10.21 -10.32 -13.75
CA ASP A 112 -10.58 -9.38 -14.81
C ASP A 112 -9.90 -8.01 -14.58
N MET A 113 -9.21 -7.51 -15.60
CA MET A 113 -8.57 -6.19 -15.61
C MET A 113 -9.53 -5.04 -15.35
N LYS A 114 -10.84 -5.25 -15.50
CA LYS A 114 -11.87 -4.27 -15.08
C LYS A 114 -11.79 -3.90 -13.61
N SER A 115 -11.29 -4.80 -12.75
CA SER A 115 -11.05 -4.48 -11.34
C SER A 115 -10.05 -3.33 -11.19
N VAL A 116 -8.98 -3.36 -11.97
CA VAL A 116 -7.95 -2.31 -12.00
C VAL A 116 -8.52 -1.02 -12.58
N GLU A 117 -9.26 -1.09 -13.69
CA GLU A 117 -9.89 0.07 -14.34
C GLU A 117 -10.87 0.79 -13.39
N LEU A 118 -11.69 0.02 -12.67
CA LEU A 118 -12.63 0.58 -11.69
C LEU A 118 -11.93 1.23 -10.49
N MET A 119 -10.91 0.57 -9.93
CA MET A 119 -10.09 1.16 -8.87
C MET A 119 -9.47 2.49 -9.32
N MET A 120 -8.95 2.51 -10.55
CA MET A 120 -8.36 3.71 -11.14
C MET A 120 -9.39 4.82 -11.32
N LYS A 121 -10.57 4.47 -11.85
CA LYS A 121 -11.66 5.42 -12.06
C LYS A 121 -12.11 6.04 -10.73
N TRP A 122 -12.39 5.22 -9.72
CA TRP A 122 -12.93 5.73 -8.45
C TRP A 122 -11.87 6.40 -7.56
N GLY A 123 -10.65 5.87 -7.55
CA GLY A 123 -9.57 6.40 -6.72
C GLY A 123 -8.96 7.70 -7.25
N TYR A 124 -8.99 7.90 -8.57
CA TYR A 124 -8.24 8.98 -9.21
C TYR A 124 -9.06 9.91 -10.12
N GLU A 125 -10.38 9.74 -10.19
CA GLU A 125 -11.24 10.54 -11.08
C GLU A 125 -11.17 12.05 -10.79
N GLY A 126 -10.98 12.43 -9.53
CA GLY A 126 -10.78 13.82 -9.11
C GLY A 126 -9.40 14.41 -9.42
N VAL A 127 -8.38 13.57 -9.58
CA VAL A 127 -6.99 14.00 -9.75
C VAL A 127 -6.68 14.47 -11.18
N LYS A 128 -7.45 14.03 -12.17
CA LYS A 128 -7.30 14.46 -13.57
C LYS A 128 -7.32 15.97 -13.77
N LYS A 129 -8.05 16.70 -12.92
CA LYS A 129 -8.14 18.17 -13.00
C LYS A 129 -6.92 18.90 -12.44
N PHE A 130 -6.13 18.25 -11.58
CA PHE A 130 -5.05 18.93 -10.85
C PHE A 130 -3.63 18.69 -11.41
N ILE A 131 -3.36 17.55 -12.08
CA ILE A 131 -1.99 17.14 -12.40
C ILE A 131 -1.76 16.88 -13.91
N GLY A 132 -2.69 17.25 -14.78
CA GLY A 132 -2.49 17.15 -16.24
C GLY A 132 -2.17 15.75 -16.79
N GLY A 133 -2.57 14.70 -16.08
CA GLY A 133 -2.41 13.30 -16.48
C GLY A 133 -2.57 12.34 -15.30
N ASN A 134 -3.02 11.13 -15.59
CA ASN A 134 -3.16 10.08 -14.59
C ASN A 134 -1.78 9.47 -14.28
N PRO A 135 -1.21 9.66 -13.08
CA PRO A 135 0.12 9.14 -12.74
C PRO A 135 0.21 7.61 -12.85
N VAL A 136 -0.92 6.91 -12.70
CA VAL A 136 -0.96 5.44 -12.79
C VAL A 136 -0.98 4.97 -14.24
N GLN A 137 -1.54 5.75 -15.17
CA GLN A 137 -1.43 5.46 -16.60
C GLN A 137 0.04 5.42 -17.06
N LYS A 138 0.91 6.22 -16.43
CA LYS A 138 2.36 6.17 -16.68
C LYS A 138 3.00 4.88 -16.16
N ILE A 139 2.52 4.33 -15.06
CA ILE A 139 3.02 3.08 -14.48
C ILE A 139 2.60 1.88 -15.34
N ILE A 140 1.34 1.86 -15.82
CA ILE A 140 0.81 0.79 -16.68
C ILE A 140 1.48 0.80 -18.07
N ASN A 141 1.81 1.97 -18.59
CA ASN A 141 2.41 2.14 -19.92
C ASN A 141 3.94 2.14 -19.91
N SER A 142 4.60 1.96 -18.76
CA SER A 142 6.06 1.81 -18.70
C SER A 142 6.45 0.44 -19.27
N PRO A 143 7.37 0.37 -20.25
CA PRO A 143 7.85 -0.92 -20.74
C PRO A 143 8.52 -1.67 -19.58
N ARG A 144 8.22 -2.96 -19.50
CA ARG A 144 8.84 -3.90 -18.55
C ARG A 144 10.30 -4.14 -18.91
#